data_915313034ef999489115970e3c77dcbe
#
_entry.id   915313034ef999489115970e3c77dcbe
#
_cell.length_a   1.000
_cell.length_b   1.000
_cell.length_c   1.000
_cell.angle_alpha   90.00
_cell.angle_beta   90.00
_cell.angle_gamma   90.00
#
_symmetry.space_group_name_H-M   'P 1'
#
loop_
_entity.id
_entity.type
_entity.pdbx_description
1 polymer ?
#
loop_
_entity_poly.entity_id
_entity_poly.type
_entity_poly.pdbx_seq_one_letter_code
_entity_poly.pdbx_strand_id
1 'polypeptide(L)'
;MKQLFKYALLFMSTIVMGQNVIEVHYRHVDSDKIAEFEYKENEYWSKVKQAAINDGNLLATAFFRVADAGIVDDPTMPTHAFVLVFKDFEQLSNSKSIWANAGKVLGFDPSTVGTDEISKTLMVQRYKLIDELPLQEFKYAVWNYSKPKDLNGFVEENIKLWKPHFKKNLGKNGFAGWGIFARVYPQGMNESSVLTYDHYTTLASAMNALSPMDYDQTIVSKSKMSEYDPNGFRYRVLLELIEFQGSVN
;
A
#
# COMPACT_ATOMS: atom_id res chain seq x y z
N MET A 1 -62.43 17.80 3.92
CA MET A 1 -61.19 17.75 3.13
C MET A 1 -60.04 17.59 4.09
N LYS A 2 -59.52 16.32 4.17
CA LYS A 2 -58.38 15.98 5.05
C LYS A 2 -57.12 16.00 4.20
N GLN A 3 -56.24 16.94 4.45
CA GLN A 3 -54.88 16.97 3.84
C GLN A 3 -54.02 15.94 4.55
N LEU A 4 -53.61 14.95 3.80
CA LEU A 4 -52.56 14.00 4.21
C LEU A 4 -51.19 14.66 3.94
N PHE A 5 -50.50 15.05 5.03
CA PHE A 5 -49.09 15.40 4.96
C PHE A 5 -48.29 14.10 4.81
N LYS A 6 -47.75 13.84 3.63
CA LYS A 6 -46.74 12.77 3.41
C LYS A 6 -45.39 13.29 3.83
N TYR A 7 -44.92 12.84 4.98
CA TYR A 7 -43.51 12.99 5.37
C TYR A 7 -42.68 12.05 4.52
N ALA A 8 -42.01 12.58 3.50
CA ALA A 8 -40.92 11.89 2.83
C ALA A 8 -39.70 11.93 3.76
N LEU A 9 -39.47 10.84 4.50
CA LEU A 9 -38.18 10.65 5.19
C LEU A 9 -37.12 10.43 4.14
N LEU A 10 -36.34 11.47 3.86
CA LEU A 10 -35.14 11.38 3.08
C LEU A 10 -34.10 10.66 3.94
N PHE A 11 -33.98 9.35 3.74
CA PHE A 11 -32.81 8.61 4.23
C PHE A 11 -31.60 9.14 3.43
N MET A 12 -30.92 10.15 3.99
CA MET A 12 -29.51 10.40 3.65
C MET A 12 -28.74 9.19 4.16
N SER A 13 -28.54 8.20 3.29
CA SER A 13 -27.47 7.23 3.49
C SER A 13 -26.17 8.03 3.43
N THR A 14 -25.65 8.41 4.59
CA THR A 14 -24.25 8.74 4.73
C THR A 14 -23.50 7.50 4.30
N ILE A 15 -22.98 7.51 3.07
CA ILE A 15 -21.94 6.58 2.67
C ILE A 15 -20.79 6.91 3.62
N VAL A 16 -20.69 6.15 4.71
CA VAL A 16 -19.47 6.08 5.49
C VAL A 16 -18.49 5.42 4.55
N MET A 17 -17.73 6.22 3.83
CA MET A 17 -16.56 5.76 3.11
C MET A 17 -15.66 5.17 4.19
N GLY A 18 -15.71 3.86 4.36
CA GLY A 18 -14.84 3.13 5.25
C GLY A 18 -13.42 3.46 4.83
N GLN A 19 -12.65 4.09 5.71
CA GLN A 19 -11.26 4.38 5.41
C GLN A 19 -10.51 3.05 5.47
N ASN A 20 -10.12 2.53 4.31
CA ASN A 20 -9.38 1.29 4.21
C ASN A 20 -8.15 1.30 5.12
N VAL A 21 -7.89 0.15 5.71
CA VAL A 21 -6.71 -0.11 6.55
C VAL A 21 -5.80 -1.05 5.79
N ILE A 22 -4.51 -0.78 5.79
CA ILE A 22 -3.53 -1.71 5.24
C ILE A 22 -2.61 -2.23 6.34
N GLU A 23 -2.24 -3.50 6.20
CA GLU A 23 -1.16 -4.11 6.94
C GLU A 23 -0.04 -4.47 5.97
N VAL A 24 1.16 -3.99 6.27
CA VAL A 24 2.35 -4.21 5.45
C VAL A 24 3.32 -5.10 6.21
N HIS A 25 3.65 -6.26 5.63
CA HIS A 25 4.64 -7.18 6.15
C HIS A 25 5.92 -7.06 5.34
N TYR A 26 7.00 -6.69 5.98
CA TYR A 26 8.33 -6.66 5.37
C TYR A 26 9.05 -7.97 5.68
N ARG A 27 9.50 -8.64 4.62
CA ARG A 27 10.20 -9.93 4.72
C ARG A 27 11.62 -9.78 4.18
N HIS A 28 12.56 -10.42 4.86
CA HIS A 28 13.88 -10.73 4.30
C HIS A 28 13.89 -12.18 3.81
N VAL A 29 14.47 -12.39 2.66
CA VAL A 29 14.69 -13.70 2.03
C VAL A 29 16.12 -13.72 1.55
N ASP A 30 16.90 -14.75 1.91
CA ASP A 30 18.26 -14.90 1.44
C ASP A 30 18.29 -15.02 -0.09
N SER A 31 19.32 -14.47 -0.73
CA SER A 31 19.38 -14.31 -2.19
C SER A 31 19.19 -15.63 -2.96
N ASP A 32 19.71 -16.74 -2.44
CA ASP A 32 19.57 -18.08 -3.01
C ASP A 32 18.17 -18.70 -2.83
N LYS A 33 17.32 -18.11 -1.99
CA LYS A 33 15.97 -18.55 -1.68
C LYS A 33 14.85 -17.71 -2.35
N ILE A 34 15.19 -16.58 -2.94
CA ILE A 34 14.19 -15.66 -3.52
C ILE A 34 13.27 -16.38 -4.52
N ALA A 35 13.85 -17.17 -5.45
CA ALA A 35 13.05 -17.86 -6.46
C ALA A 35 12.10 -18.91 -5.87
N GLU A 36 12.55 -19.66 -4.86
CA GLU A 36 11.72 -20.63 -4.14
C GLU A 36 10.60 -19.94 -3.36
N PHE A 37 10.93 -18.84 -2.67
CA PHE A 37 10.00 -18.07 -1.90
C PHE A 37 8.87 -17.51 -2.79
N GLU A 38 9.23 -16.82 -3.87
CA GLU A 38 8.26 -16.25 -4.81
C GLU A 38 7.39 -17.31 -5.48
N TYR A 39 7.98 -18.45 -5.85
CA TYR A 39 7.22 -19.58 -6.38
C TYR A 39 6.16 -20.05 -5.40
N LYS A 40 6.52 -20.29 -4.12
CA LYS A 40 5.57 -20.74 -3.08
C LYS A 40 4.47 -19.71 -2.82
N GLU A 41 4.83 -18.43 -2.76
CA GLU A 41 3.86 -17.34 -2.55
C GLU A 41 2.87 -17.22 -3.72
N ASN A 42 3.35 -17.31 -4.96
CA ASN A 42 2.52 -17.19 -6.15
C ASN A 42 1.71 -18.47 -6.43
N GLU A 43 2.28 -19.67 -6.25
CA GLU A 43 1.60 -20.92 -6.60
C GLU A 43 0.60 -21.35 -5.52
N TYR A 44 0.90 -21.13 -4.25
CA TYR A 44 0.10 -21.66 -3.14
C TYR A 44 -0.59 -20.56 -2.33
N TRP A 45 0.16 -19.63 -1.77
CA TRP A 45 -0.39 -18.64 -0.85
C TRP A 45 -1.28 -17.60 -1.54
N SER A 46 -1.06 -17.33 -2.82
CA SER A 46 -1.97 -16.52 -3.63
C SER A 46 -3.39 -17.09 -3.65
N LYS A 47 -3.55 -18.41 -3.73
CA LYS A 47 -4.86 -19.08 -3.72
C LYS A 47 -5.58 -18.86 -2.38
N VAL A 48 -4.86 -18.88 -1.28
CA VAL A 48 -5.40 -18.63 0.07
C VAL A 48 -5.86 -17.18 0.19
N LYS A 49 -5.04 -16.23 -0.28
CA LYS A 49 -5.38 -14.80 -0.30
C LYS A 49 -6.60 -14.54 -1.20
N GLN A 50 -6.64 -15.15 -2.38
CA GLN A 50 -7.79 -15.00 -3.29
C GLN A 50 -9.07 -15.58 -2.70
N ALA A 51 -9.02 -16.72 -2.01
CA ALA A 51 -10.16 -17.27 -1.30
C ALA A 51 -10.65 -16.31 -0.20
N ALA A 52 -9.74 -15.71 0.56
CA ALA A 52 -10.09 -14.71 1.57
C ALA A 52 -10.76 -13.45 0.98
N ILE A 53 -10.36 -13.02 -0.21
CA ILE A 53 -11.01 -11.93 -0.95
C ILE A 53 -12.41 -12.33 -1.36
N ASN A 54 -12.57 -13.53 -1.93
CA ASN A 54 -13.86 -14.04 -2.37
C ASN A 54 -14.86 -14.21 -1.21
N ASP A 55 -14.35 -14.57 -0.03
CA ASP A 55 -15.14 -14.73 1.20
C ASP A 55 -15.40 -13.38 1.92
N GLY A 56 -14.88 -12.27 1.39
CA GLY A 56 -15.04 -10.93 1.98
C GLY A 56 -14.23 -10.71 3.27
N ASN A 57 -13.22 -11.53 3.53
CA ASN A 57 -12.31 -11.40 4.69
C ASN A 57 -11.12 -10.47 4.40
N LEU A 58 -10.90 -10.13 3.13
CA LEU A 58 -9.87 -9.24 2.64
C LEU A 58 -10.42 -8.47 1.44
N LEU A 59 -10.03 -7.21 1.24
CA LEU A 59 -10.42 -6.45 0.06
C LEU A 59 -9.47 -6.69 -1.12
N ALA A 60 -8.18 -6.63 -0.85
CA ALA A 60 -7.14 -6.80 -1.84
C ALA A 60 -5.82 -7.19 -1.19
N THR A 61 -4.89 -7.68 -2.00
CA THR A 61 -3.50 -7.91 -1.60
C THR A 61 -2.55 -7.55 -2.73
N ALA A 62 -1.35 -7.08 -2.36
CA ALA A 62 -0.25 -6.88 -3.29
C ALA A 62 1.02 -7.53 -2.72
N PHE A 63 1.79 -8.18 -3.58
CA PHE A 63 3.08 -8.77 -3.28
C PHE A 63 4.14 -8.08 -4.10
N PHE A 64 5.14 -7.53 -3.42
CA PHE A 64 6.22 -6.74 -4.01
C PHE A 64 7.58 -7.35 -3.71
N ARG A 65 8.51 -7.19 -4.67
CA ARG A 65 9.95 -7.31 -4.48
C ARG A 65 10.57 -5.91 -4.36
N VAL A 66 11.50 -5.71 -3.45
CA VAL A 66 12.37 -4.52 -3.47
C VAL A 66 13.24 -4.59 -4.71
N ALA A 67 13.37 -3.48 -5.45
CA ALA A 67 13.97 -3.50 -6.80
C ALA A 67 15.40 -4.07 -6.83
N ASP A 68 16.18 -3.86 -5.77
CA ASP A 68 17.56 -4.34 -5.64
C ASP A 68 17.70 -5.58 -4.73
N ALA A 69 16.59 -6.30 -4.49
CA ALA A 69 16.60 -7.51 -3.68
C ALA A 69 17.54 -8.58 -4.27
N GLY A 70 18.40 -9.13 -3.43
CA GLY A 70 19.38 -10.14 -3.81
C GLY A 70 20.70 -9.58 -4.38
N ILE A 71 20.84 -8.28 -4.59
CA ILE A 71 22.11 -7.65 -4.96
C ILE A 71 22.95 -7.38 -3.71
N VAL A 72 22.30 -6.93 -2.63
CA VAL A 72 22.92 -6.72 -1.32
C VAL A 72 22.31 -7.73 -0.34
N ASP A 73 23.13 -8.63 0.18
CA ASP A 73 22.71 -9.64 1.14
C ASP A 73 22.87 -9.10 2.56
N ASP A 74 21.94 -8.22 2.96
CA ASP A 74 21.85 -7.67 4.32
C ASP A 74 20.59 -8.20 5.00
N PRO A 75 20.72 -9.10 6.00
CA PRO A 75 19.57 -9.73 6.66
C PRO A 75 18.72 -8.75 7.49
N THR A 76 19.14 -7.50 7.61
CA THR A 76 18.37 -6.43 8.27
C THR A 76 17.50 -5.63 7.30
N MET A 77 17.72 -5.79 6.00
CA MET A 77 16.98 -5.10 4.95
C MET A 77 15.87 -5.98 4.37
N PRO A 78 14.68 -5.44 4.13
CA PRO A 78 13.62 -6.18 3.48
C PRO A 78 13.93 -6.42 2.00
N THR A 79 13.68 -7.63 1.53
CA THR A 79 13.71 -7.99 0.11
C THR A 79 12.31 -8.00 -0.51
N HIS A 80 11.29 -8.20 0.31
CA HIS A 80 9.89 -8.29 -0.12
C HIS A 80 8.96 -7.54 0.84
N ALA A 81 7.80 -7.13 0.30
CA ALA A 81 6.72 -6.56 1.06
C ALA A 81 5.37 -7.15 0.62
N PHE A 82 4.54 -7.53 1.60
CA PHE A 82 3.14 -7.86 1.37
C PHE A 82 2.28 -6.73 1.88
N VAL A 83 1.27 -6.37 1.10
CA VAL A 83 0.22 -5.42 1.49
C VAL A 83 -1.08 -6.18 1.55
N LEU A 84 -1.73 -6.18 2.71
CA LEU A 84 -3.08 -6.70 2.91
C LEU A 84 -4.01 -5.52 3.12
N VAL A 85 -5.07 -5.42 2.33
CA VAL A 85 -6.03 -4.32 2.37
C VAL A 85 -7.31 -4.79 3.03
N PHE A 86 -7.69 -4.11 4.11
CA PHE A 86 -8.90 -4.38 4.89
C PHE A 86 -9.85 -3.19 4.81
N LYS A 87 -11.13 -3.46 4.90
CA LYS A 87 -12.19 -2.45 4.94
C LYS A 87 -12.06 -1.52 6.16
N ASP A 88 -11.66 -2.10 7.30
CA ASP A 88 -11.56 -1.40 8.59
C ASP A 88 -10.70 -2.22 9.60
N PHE A 89 -10.53 -1.68 10.80
CA PHE A 89 -9.79 -2.36 11.88
C PHE A 89 -10.52 -3.59 12.45
N GLU A 90 -11.82 -3.67 12.33
CA GLU A 90 -12.59 -4.86 12.76
C GLU A 90 -12.26 -6.04 11.84
N GLN A 91 -12.30 -5.84 10.52
CA GLN A 91 -11.88 -6.86 9.57
C GLN A 91 -10.41 -7.25 9.77
N LEU A 92 -9.51 -6.29 9.97
CA LEU A 92 -8.10 -6.56 10.29
C LEU A 92 -7.95 -7.40 11.56
N SER A 93 -8.74 -7.16 12.61
CA SER A 93 -8.65 -7.93 13.87
C SER A 93 -8.99 -9.41 13.69
N ASN A 94 -9.77 -9.74 12.67
CA ASN A 94 -10.17 -11.09 12.30
C ASN A 94 -9.25 -11.74 11.25
N SER A 95 -8.15 -11.11 10.86
CA SER A 95 -7.24 -11.56 9.77
C SER A 95 -6.64 -12.96 9.98
N LYS A 96 -6.54 -13.44 11.22
CA LYS A 96 -6.08 -14.80 11.52
C LYS A 96 -6.94 -15.89 10.84
N SER A 97 -8.22 -15.61 10.59
CA SER A 97 -9.14 -16.54 9.90
C SER A 97 -8.73 -16.82 8.45
N ILE A 98 -8.02 -15.88 7.80
CA ILE A 98 -7.51 -16.03 6.44
C ILE A 98 -6.62 -17.26 6.35
N TRP A 99 -5.66 -17.36 7.26
CA TRP A 99 -4.65 -18.42 7.26
C TRP A 99 -5.17 -19.73 7.84
N ALA A 100 -6.15 -19.68 8.74
CA ALA A 100 -6.77 -20.87 9.33
C ALA A 100 -7.44 -21.79 8.28
N ASN A 101 -7.86 -21.22 7.15
CA ASN A 101 -8.50 -21.96 6.05
C ASN A 101 -7.53 -22.49 5.00
N ALA A 102 -6.22 -22.24 5.13
CA ALA A 102 -5.22 -22.58 4.12
C ALA A 102 -5.27 -24.05 3.70
N GLY A 103 -5.33 -25.00 4.66
CA GLY A 103 -5.40 -26.44 4.35
C GLY A 103 -6.64 -26.83 3.55
N LYS A 104 -7.77 -26.20 3.81
CA LYS A 104 -9.01 -26.42 3.03
C LYS A 104 -8.88 -25.89 1.60
N VAL A 105 -8.29 -24.73 1.44
CA VAL A 105 -8.10 -24.07 0.12
C VAL A 105 -7.10 -24.86 -0.72
N LEU A 106 -5.96 -25.25 -0.12
CA LEU A 106 -4.90 -25.95 -0.82
C LEU A 106 -5.21 -27.42 -1.08
N GLY A 107 -6.05 -28.05 -0.23
CA GLY A 107 -6.36 -29.48 -0.32
C GLY A 107 -5.29 -30.41 0.26
N PHE A 108 -4.28 -29.85 0.93
CA PHE A 108 -3.18 -30.57 1.59
C PHE A 108 -2.67 -29.78 2.80
N ASP A 109 -1.71 -30.35 3.55
CA ASP A 109 -1.11 -29.69 4.71
C ASP A 109 -0.30 -28.45 4.28
N PRO A 110 -0.69 -27.21 4.68
CA PRO A 110 -0.02 -25.98 4.32
C PRO A 110 1.43 -25.91 4.77
N SER A 111 1.82 -26.66 5.82
CA SER A 111 3.19 -26.65 6.34
C SER A 111 4.21 -27.15 5.30
N THR A 112 3.77 -27.99 4.34
CA THR A 112 4.63 -28.52 3.27
C THR A 112 5.07 -27.46 2.25
N VAL A 113 4.36 -26.34 2.20
CA VAL A 113 4.64 -25.19 1.32
C VAL A 113 4.89 -23.91 2.11
N GLY A 114 5.17 -24.03 3.40
CA GLY A 114 5.51 -22.91 4.28
C GLY A 114 6.72 -22.12 3.78
N THR A 115 6.73 -20.83 4.07
CA THR A 115 7.80 -19.90 3.69
C THR A 115 8.58 -19.35 4.88
N ASP A 116 8.20 -19.70 6.11
CA ASP A 116 8.81 -19.17 7.33
C ASP A 116 10.25 -19.70 7.57
N GLU A 117 10.60 -20.86 7.03
CA GLU A 117 11.96 -21.42 7.11
C GLU A 117 12.95 -20.76 6.15
N ILE A 118 12.44 -20.15 5.07
CA ILE A 118 13.24 -19.52 4.01
C ILE A 118 13.09 -17.98 3.98
N SER A 119 12.37 -17.43 4.94
CA SER A 119 12.17 -15.98 5.04
C SER A 119 11.97 -15.55 6.48
N LYS A 120 12.30 -14.31 6.78
CA LYS A 120 12.15 -13.71 8.11
C LYS A 120 11.26 -12.48 8.03
N THR A 121 10.20 -12.40 8.85
CA THR A 121 9.47 -11.15 9.03
C THR A 121 10.32 -10.18 9.82
N LEU A 122 10.66 -9.05 9.22
CA LEU A 122 11.45 -8.00 9.86
C LEU A 122 10.56 -7.02 10.61
N MET A 123 9.40 -6.68 10.01
CA MET A 123 8.51 -5.67 10.56
C MET A 123 7.10 -5.85 10.00
N VAL A 124 6.11 -5.49 10.82
CA VAL A 124 4.71 -5.33 10.39
C VAL A 124 4.27 -3.91 10.70
N GLN A 125 3.74 -3.23 9.70
CA GLN A 125 3.25 -1.86 9.84
C GLN A 125 1.78 -1.78 9.45
N ARG A 126 1.02 -0.94 10.15
CA ARG A 126 -0.40 -0.70 9.89
C ARG A 126 -0.65 0.75 9.59
N TYR A 127 -1.44 0.98 8.56
CA TYR A 127 -1.77 2.31 8.08
C TYR A 127 -3.26 2.44 7.83
N LYS A 128 -3.73 3.68 7.89
CA LYS A 128 -5.06 4.08 7.50
C LYS A 128 -4.96 4.91 6.22
N LEU A 129 -5.74 4.54 5.20
CA LEU A 129 -5.82 5.33 3.98
C LEU A 129 -6.43 6.70 4.31
N ILE A 130 -5.76 7.77 3.87
CA ILE A 130 -6.26 9.13 3.95
C ILE A 130 -6.93 9.50 2.64
N ASP A 131 -6.21 9.32 1.53
CA ASP A 131 -6.70 9.67 0.19
C ASP A 131 -5.87 8.98 -0.90
N GLU A 132 -6.47 8.79 -2.08
CA GLU A 132 -5.78 8.18 -3.22
C GLU A 132 -6.40 8.62 -4.55
N LEU A 133 -5.71 8.37 -5.64
CA LEU A 133 -6.26 8.36 -7.00
C LEU A 133 -6.77 6.96 -7.35
N PRO A 134 -7.74 6.84 -8.27
CA PRO A 134 -8.15 5.53 -8.78
C PRO A 134 -6.94 4.74 -9.27
N LEU A 135 -6.85 3.49 -8.82
CA LEU A 135 -5.77 2.59 -9.19
C LEU A 135 -5.83 2.27 -10.69
N GLN A 136 -4.69 2.38 -11.37
CA GLN A 136 -4.50 1.91 -12.74
C GLN A 136 -3.52 0.74 -12.73
N GLU A 137 -3.41 0.03 -13.84
CA GLU A 137 -2.40 -1.01 -14.01
C GLU A 137 -1.00 -0.42 -13.83
N PHE A 138 -0.19 -1.07 -12.99
CA PHE A 138 1.17 -0.63 -12.68
C PHE A 138 2.10 -1.84 -12.49
N LYS A 139 3.40 -1.62 -12.60
CA LYS A 139 4.41 -2.64 -12.36
C LYS A 139 5.40 -2.23 -11.26
N TYR A 140 5.58 -0.93 -11.06
CA TYR A 140 6.52 -0.39 -10.07
C TYR A 140 5.82 0.58 -9.13
N ALA A 141 6.26 0.58 -7.87
CA ALA A 141 5.81 1.52 -6.86
C ALA A 141 7.01 2.20 -6.21
N VAL A 142 6.90 3.50 -5.96
CA VAL A 142 7.83 4.23 -5.11
C VAL A 142 7.10 4.54 -3.81
N TRP A 143 7.60 4.01 -2.70
CA TRP A 143 7.08 4.32 -1.37
C TRP A 143 7.94 5.39 -0.70
N ASN A 144 7.30 6.47 -0.29
CA ASN A 144 7.97 7.64 0.28
C ASN A 144 7.58 7.73 1.76
N TYR A 145 8.53 7.51 2.64
CA TYR A 145 8.33 7.55 4.08
C TYR A 145 8.69 8.90 4.64
N SER A 146 7.75 9.55 5.32
CA SER A 146 7.97 10.86 5.91
C SER A 146 7.58 10.91 7.38
N LYS A 147 8.19 11.85 8.11
CA LYS A 147 7.80 12.27 9.45
C LYS A 147 7.72 13.80 9.49
N PRO A 148 6.66 14.36 8.93
CA PRO A 148 6.48 15.81 8.92
C PRO A 148 6.47 16.38 10.33
N LYS A 149 7.04 17.57 10.48
CA LYS A 149 6.94 18.37 11.70
C LYS A 149 5.52 18.83 11.93
N ASP A 150 4.81 19.18 10.84
CA ASP A 150 3.39 19.47 10.81
C ASP A 150 2.68 18.43 9.91
N LEU A 151 2.15 17.38 10.55
CA LEU A 151 1.46 16.29 9.85
C LEU A 151 0.18 16.78 9.17
N ASN A 152 -0.58 17.68 9.81
CA ASN A 152 -1.83 18.17 9.26
C ASN A 152 -1.60 19.05 8.02
N GLY A 153 -0.66 19.98 8.09
CA GLY A 153 -0.25 20.82 6.95
C GLY A 153 0.26 19.96 5.78
N PHE A 154 1.09 18.95 6.07
CA PHE A 154 1.59 18.00 5.08
C PHE A 154 0.45 17.26 4.36
N VAL A 155 -0.49 16.69 5.13
CA VAL A 155 -1.64 15.94 4.57
C VAL A 155 -2.55 16.87 3.78
N GLU A 156 -2.89 18.03 4.31
CA GLU A 156 -3.76 19.00 3.61
C GLU A 156 -3.17 19.47 2.29
N GLU A 157 -1.87 19.75 2.23
CA GLU A 157 -1.22 20.15 0.99
C GLU A 157 -1.17 19.01 -0.02
N ASN A 158 -0.89 17.77 0.43
CA ASN A 158 -0.97 16.59 -0.44
C ASN A 158 -2.34 16.47 -1.11
N ILE A 159 -3.42 16.70 -0.36
CA ILE A 159 -4.80 16.62 -0.88
C ILE A 159 -5.15 17.81 -1.76
N LYS A 160 -4.82 19.04 -1.32
CA LYS A 160 -5.32 20.26 -1.97
C LYS A 160 -4.45 20.72 -3.16
N LEU A 161 -3.15 20.47 -3.13
CA LEU A 161 -2.21 20.92 -4.16
C LEU A 161 -1.68 19.76 -5.00
N TRP A 162 -1.11 18.72 -4.36
CA TRP A 162 -0.41 17.66 -5.06
C TRP A 162 -1.35 16.65 -5.72
N LYS A 163 -2.41 16.20 -5.07
CA LYS A 163 -3.39 15.27 -5.67
C LYS A 163 -4.00 15.80 -6.98
N PRO A 164 -4.46 17.06 -7.10
CA PRO A 164 -4.92 17.61 -8.38
C PRO A 164 -3.84 17.61 -9.46
N HIS A 165 -2.59 17.89 -9.11
CA HIS A 165 -1.45 17.80 -10.03
C HIS A 165 -1.23 16.35 -10.50
N PHE A 166 -1.19 15.40 -9.60
CA PHE A 166 -1.06 13.98 -9.92
C PHE A 166 -2.23 13.48 -10.77
N LYS A 167 -3.46 13.87 -10.43
CA LYS A 167 -4.66 13.53 -11.22
C LYS A 167 -4.55 14.00 -12.67
N LYS A 168 -4.05 15.21 -12.90
CA LYS A 168 -3.82 15.77 -14.24
C LYS A 168 -2.75 15.00 -15.03
N ASN A 169 -1.81 14.36 -14.33
CA ASN A 169 -0.69 13.62 -14.92
C ASN A 169 -0.91 12.10 -14.96
N LEU A 170 -2.03 11.61 -14.45
CA LEU A 170 -2.37 10.19 -14.46
C LEU A 170 -2.40 9.65 -15.89
N GLY A 171 -1.72 8.54 -16.13
CA GLY A 171 -1.54 7.92 -17.45
C GLY A 171 -0.44 8.56 -18.32
N LYS A 172 0.23 9.64 -17.86
CA LYS A 172 1.32 10.28 -18.62
C LYS A 172 2.68 9.80 -18.10
N ASN A 173 3.64 9.63 -19.01
CA ASN A 173 5.01 9.26 -18.69
C ASN A 173 5.12 8.03 -17.78
N GLY A 174 4.16 7.12 -17.89
CA GLY A 174 4.09 5.89 -17.08
C GLY A 174 3.59 6.09 -15.65
N PHE A 175 3.16 7.28 -15.24
CA PHE A 175 2.56 7.50 -13.92
C PHE A 175 1.15 6.88 -13.85
N ALA A 176 0.92 5.97 -12.89
CA ALA A 176 -0.26 5.11 -12.83
C ALA A 176 -1.09 5.24 -11.54
N GLY A 177 -0.63 6.00 -10.56
CA GLY A 177 -1.38 6.16 -9.32
C GLY A 177 -0.63 6.89 -8.22
N TRP A 178 -1.37 7.37 -7.24
CA TRP A 178 -0.86 8.06 -6.06
C TRP A 178 -1.80 7.83 -4.88
N GLY A 179 -1.24 7.76 -3.68
CA GLY A 179 -2.01 7.77 -2.46
C GLY A 179 -1.21 8.16 -1.24
N ILE A 180 -1.92 8.39 -0.13
CA ILE A 180 -1.36 8.80 1.14
C ILE A 180 -2.02 8.03 2.28
N PHE A 181 -1.18 7.49 3.17
CA PHE A 181 -1.56 6.74 4.35
C PHE A 181 -0.99 7.36 5.62
N ALA A 182 -1.78 7.41 6.69
CA ALA A 182 -1.28 7.69 8.04
C ALA A 182 -0.88 6.38 8.72
N ARG A 183 0.30 6.37 9.34
CA ARG A 183 0.74 5.22 10.15
C ARG A 183 -0.06 5.14 11.44
N VAL A 184 -0.57 3.94 11.74
CA VAL A 184 -1.27 3.64 12.96
C VAL A 184 -0.38 2.88 13.94
N TYR A 185 0.43 1.92 13.42
CA TYR A 185 1.30 1.07 14.25
C TYR A 185 2.49 0.54 13.43
N PRO A 186 3.68 0.37 14.03
CA PRO A 186 4.11 0.97 15.30
C PRO A 186 4.26 2.49 15.19
N GLN A 187 4.22 3.17 16.33
CA GLN A 187 4.50 4.59 16.44
C GLN A 187 5.72 4.81 17.35
N GLY A 188 6.56 5.78 17.01
CA GLY A 188 7.76 6.07 17.78
C GLY A 188 8.50 7.30 17.25
N MET A 189 9.50 7.75 18.02
CA MET A 189 10.28 8.93 17.65
C MET A 189 11.04 8.74 16.33
N ASN A 190 11.46 7.52 16.03
CA ASN A 190 12.21 7.19 14.82
C ASN A 190 11.35 6.65 13.69
N GLU A 191 10.03 6.51 13.90
CA GLU A 191 9.13 5.99 12.89
C GLU A 191 8.60 7.12 11.99
N SER A 192 8.40 6.81 10.70
CA SER A 192 7.62 7.69 9.81
C SER A 192 6.17 7.72 10.28
N SER A 193 5.51 8.87 10.22
CA SER A 193 4.09 9.00 10.57
C SER A 193 3.17 8.93 9.35
N VAL A 194 3.73 9.06 8.16
CA VAL A 194 3.00 9.03 6.90
C VAL A 194 3.79 8.27 5.84
N LEU A 195 3.06 7.61 4.95
CA LEU A 195 3.55 6.95 3.76
C LEU A 195 2.77 7.50 2.57
N THR A 196 3.45 8.08 1.57
CA THR A 196 2.87 8.29 0.26
C THR A 196 3.42 7.26 -0.72
N TYR A 197 2.63 6.91 -1.73
CA TYR A 197 3.08 6.03 -2.78
C TYR A 197 2.76 6.60 -4.15
N ASP A 198 3.64 6.30 -5.09
CA ASP A 198 3.49 6.62 -6.51
C ASP A 198 3.61 5.32 -7.30
N HIS A 199 2.69 5.08 -8.24
CA HIS A 199 2.70 3.90 -9.09
C HIS A 199 3.14 4.24 -10.50
N TYR A 200 3.88 3.31 -11.13
CA TYR A 200 4.45 3.46 -12.47
C TYR A 200 4.31 2.19 -13.28
N THR A 201 4.14 2.34 -14.60
CA THR A 201 4.07 1.21 -15.53
C THR A 201 5.45 0.67 -15.91
N THR A 202 6.52 1.47 -15.79
CA THR A 202 7.89 1.07 -16.16
C THR A 202 8.91 1.44 -15.10
N LEU A 203 10.01 0.68 -15.04
CA LEU A 203 11.14 0.98 -14.17
C LEU A 203 11.74 2.36 -14.46
N ALA A 204 11.89 2.70 -15.75
CA ALA A 204 12.46 3.99 -16.16
C ALA A 204 11.61 5.17 -15.63
N SER A 205 10.27 5.07 -15.70
CA SER A 205 9.39 6.10 -15.16
C SER A 205 9.51 6.23 -13.64
N ALA A 206 9.61 5.12 -12.92
CA ALA A 206 9.80 5.11 -11.48
C ALA A 206 11.16 5.70 -11.08
N MET A 207 12.24 5.34 -11.80
CA MET A 207 13.59 5.89 -11.56
C MET A 207 13.66 7.39 -11.86
N ASN A 208 13.02 7.86 -12.95
CA ASN A 208 12.95 9.30 -13.24
C ASN A 208 12.23 10.07 -12.12
N ALA A 209 11.17 9.51 -11.53
CA ALA A 209 10.48 10.12 -10.41
C ALA A 209 11.30 10.15 -9.10
N LEU A 210 12.32 9.30 -8.99
CA LEU A 210 13.28 9.35 -7.88
C LEU A 210 14.36 10.42 -8.09
N SER A 211 14.57 10.89 -9.34
CA SER A 211 15.52 11.94 -9.67
C SER A 211 15.11 13.27 -9.02
N PRO A 212 16.00 13.96 -8.30
CA PRO A 212 15.67 15.22 -7.65
C PRO A 212 15.58 16.41 -8.64
N MET A 213 15.90 16.21 -9.91
CA MET A 213 16.06 17.29 -10.90
C MET A 213 14.79 17.57 -11.73
N ASP A 214 13.78 16.69 -11.70
CA ASP A 214 12.70 16.70 -12.69
C ASP A 214 11.33 17.14 -12.14
N TYR A 215 11.30 17.83 -11.00
CA TYR A 215 10.05 18.35 -10.47
C TYR A 215 9.53 19.55 -11.26
N ASP A 216 8.22 19.53 -11.56
CA ASP A 216 7.52 20.65 -12.16
C ASP A 216 7.60 21.90 -11.27
N GLN A 217 8.43 22.86 -11.66
CA GLN A 217 8.65 24.09 -10.89
C GLN A 217 7.39 24.94 -10.71
N THR A 218 6.38 24.75 -11.56
CA THR A 218 5.12 25.51 -11.44
C THR A 218 4.28 25.07 -10.24
N ILE A 219 4.40 23.80 -9.81
CA ILE A 219 3.76 23.33 -8.58
C ILE A 219 4.68 23.52 -7.37
N VAL A 220 5.99 23.25 -7.53
CA VAL A 220 6.96 23.41 -6.44
C VAL A 220 6.95 24.83 -5.89
N SER A 221 6.86 25.87 -6.76
CA SER A 221 6.79 27.27 -6.33
C SER A 221 5.55 27.65 -5.49
N LYS A 222 4.52 26.80 -5.51
CA LYS A 222 3.30 26.97 -4.71
C LYS A 222 3.29 26.12 -3.45
N SER A 223 4.21 25.20 -3.36
CA SER A 223 4.29 24.22 -2.28
C SER A 223 4.91 24.83 -1.03
N LYS A 224 4.35 24.46 0.10
CA LYS A 224 4.87 24.76 1.44
C LYS A 224 5.41 23.50 2.14
N MET A 225 5.65 22.42 1.38
CA MET A 225 6.15 21.16 1.95
C MET A 225 7.43 21.35 2.77
N SER A 226 8.31 22.26 2.38
CA SER A 226 9.52 22.56 3.16
C SER A 226 9.23 23.19 4.54
N GLU A 227 8.05 23.78 4.74
CA GLU A 227 7.61 24.27 6.05
C GLU A 227 7.05 23.13 6.91
N TYR A 228 6.30 22.21 6.30
CA TYR A 228 5.65 21.09 6.99
C TYR A 228 6.59 19.93 7.24
N ASP A 229 7.47 19.63 6.27
CA ASP A 229 8.45 18.55 6.31
C ASP A 229 9.84 19.03 5.89
N PRO A 230 10.51 19.85 6.72
CA PRO A 230 11.79 20.47 6.37
C PRO A 230 12.92 19.46 6.13
N ASN A 231 12.77 18.22 6.62
CA ASN A 231 13.74 17.17 6.42
C ASN A 231 13.46 16.31 5.17
N GLY A 232 12.27 16.49 4.54
CA GLY A 232 11.84 15.70 3.41
C GLY A 232 11.60 14.22 3.75
N PHE A 233 11.55 13.38 2.71
CA PHE A 233 11.38 11.95 2.90
C PHE A 233 12.58 11.34 3.63
N ARG A 234 12.31 10.56 4.67
CA ARG A 234 13.33 9.84 5.44
C ARG A 234 14.07 8.82 4.59
N TYR A 235 13.32 8.11 3.75
CA TYR A 235 13.82 7.24 2.70
C TYR A 235 12.71 6.95 1.69
N ARG A 236 13.12 6.52 0.52
CA ARG A 236 12.24 6.15 -0.57
C ARG A 236 12.61 4.75 -1.03
N VAL A 237 11.63 3.90 -1.23
CA VAL A 237 11.82 2.49 -1.64
C VAL A 237 11.20 2.28 -2.99
N LEU A 238 11.96 1.72 -3.92
CA LEU A 238 11.47 1.27 -5.22
C LEU A 238 11.10 -0.21 -5.12
N LEU A 239 9.89 -0.52 -5.53
CA LEU A 239 9.29 -1.84 -5.44
C LEU A 239 8.81 -2.29 -6.82
N GLU A 240 9.00 -3.56 -7.13
CA GLU A 240 8.41 -4.24 -8.29
C GLU A 240 7.21 -5.06 -7.84
N LEU A 241 6.06 -4.86 -8.46
CA LEU A 241 4.86 -5.66 -8.21
C LEU A 241 5.04 -7.04 -8.83
N ILE A 242 4.97 -8.08 -7.99
CA ILE A 242 4.97 -9.48 -8.40
C ILE A 242 3.53 -9.93 -8.66
N GLU A 243 2.64 -9.66 -7.73
CA GLU A 243 1.24 -10.07 -7.80
C GLU A 243 0.32 -9.02 -7.16
N PHE A 244 -0.85 -8.83 -7.77
CA PHE A 244 -1.97 -8.07 -7.21
C PHE A 244 -3.24 -8.89 -7.33
N GLN A 245 -4.02 -8.95 -6.26
CA GLN A 245 -5.34 -9.59 -6.21
C GLN A 245 -6.33 -8.63 -5.55
N GLY A 246 -7.54 -8.56 -6.08
CA GLY A 246 -8.62 -7.68 -5.62
C GLY A 246 -9.26 -6.94 -6.79
N SER A 247 -10.33 -6.21 -6.50
CA SER A 247 -10.96 -5.34 -7.49
C SER A 247 -10.25 -3.98 -7.54
N VAL A 248 -9.85 -3.58 -8.73
CA VAL A 248 -9.50 -2.17 -9.04
C VAL A 248 -10.83 -1.46 -9.24
N ASN A 249 -11.34 -0.74 -8.22
CA ASN A 249 -12.58 0.04 -8.32
C ASN A 249 -12.29 1.46 -8.80
#